data_2324cee49292662d09c8f4b1345e6429
#
_entry.id   2324cee49292662d09c8f4b1345e6429
#
_cell.length_a   1.000
_cell.length_b   1.000
_cell.length_c   1.000
_cell.angle_alpha   90.00
_cell.angle_beta   90.00
_cell.angle_gamma   90.00
#
_symmetry.space_group_name_H-M   'P 1'
#
loop_
_entity.id
_entity.type
_entity.pdbx_description
1 polymer ?
#
loop_
_entity_poly.entity_id
_entity_poly.type
_entity_poly.pdbx_seq_one_letter_code
_entity_poly.pdbx_strand_id
1 'polypeptide(L)' 'MLKLSDLLPLVHGEFRVIVHKLHDVPHTLGNGFNGMFLEDVAVDNMIVSRITPTNNILVIEVFQDL' A
#
# COMPACT_ATOMS: atom_id res chain seq x y z
N MET A 1 -12.99 0.26 -8.58
CA MET A 1 -11.56 0.45 -8.28
C MET A 1 -11.22 -0.26 -6.98
N LEU A 2 -10.03 -0.82 -6.91
CA LEU A 2 -9.59 -1.52 -5.71
C LEU A 2 -9.02 -0.51 -4.71
N LYS A 3 -9.62 -0.43 -3.55
CA LYS A 3 -9.12 0.42 -2.46
C LYS A 3 -8.11 -0.35 -1.62
N LEU A 4 -7.11 0.37 -1.10
CA LEU A 4 -6.12 -0.25 -0.22
C LEU A 4 -6.80 -0.91 0.99
N SER A 5 -7.82 -0.28 1.55
CA SER A 5 -8.55 -0.83 2.70
C SER A 5 -9.25 -2.15 2.39
N ASP A 6 -9.60 -2.39 1.12
CA ASP A 6 -10.22 -3.66 0.70
C ASP A 6 -9.17 -4.74 0.46
N LEU A 7 -7.97 -4.34 0.05
CA LEU A 7 -6.88 -5.29 -0.23
C LEU A 7 -6.19 -5.78 1.04
N LEU A 8 -5.92 -4.89 1.98
CA LEU A 8 -5.11 -5.20 3.16
C LEU A 8 -5.58 -6.43 3.93
N PRO A 9 -6.89 -6.65 4.15
CA PRO A 9 -7.34 -7.86 4.86
C PRO A 9 -6.98 -9.16 4.16
N LEU A 10 -6.66 -9.11 2.87
CA LEU A 10 -6.32 -10.28 2.06
C LEU A 10 -4.81 -10.51 1.97
N VAL A 11 -4.01 -9.56 2.44
CA VAL A 11 -2.55 -9.65 2.34
C VAL A 11 -2.01 -10.55 3.43
N HIS A 12 -1.18 -11.51 3.04
CA HIS A 12 -0.51 -12.43 3.94
C HIS A 12 1.00 -12.23 3.84
N GLY A 13 1.68 -12.14 4.98
CA GLY A 13 3.12 -11.92 5.02
C GLY A 13 3.48 -10.44 4.99
N GLU A 14 4.76 -10.17 4.74
CA GLU A 14 5.26 -8.80 4.74
C GLU A 14 4.79 -8.03 3.51
N PHE A 15 4.47 -6.75 3.71
CA PHE A 15 4.12 -5.87 2.61
C PHE A 15 4.69 -4.47 2.84
N ARG A 16 4.83 -3.74 1.73
CA ARG A 16 5.22 -2.33 1.72
C ARG A 16 4.28 -1.58 0.81
N VAL A 17 3.81 -0.44 1.27
CA VAL A 17 2.95 0.43 0.48
C VAL A 17 3.74 1.64 0.03
N ILE A 18 3.73 1.89 -1.28
CA ILE A 18 4.37 3.05 -1.90
C ILE A 18 3.26 3.94 -2.45
N VAL A 19 3.27 5.19 -2.05
CA VAL A 19 2.25 6.14 -2.48
C VAL A 19 2.80 7.01 -3.61
N HIS A 20 1.98 7.16 -4.64
CA HIS A 20 2.23 8.06 -5.76
C HIS A 20 1.30 9.26 -5.63
N LYS A 21 1.85 10.45 -5.71
CA LYS A 21 1.10 11.70 -5.73
C LYS A 21 1.41 12.44 -7.00
N LEU A 22 0.43 13.17 -7.52
CA LEU A 22 0.60 13.98 -8.70
C LEU A 22 1.70 15.01 -8.48
N HIS A 23 2.63 15.12 -9.43
CA HIS A 23 3.76 16.06 -9.40
C HIS A 23 4.75 15.82 -8.26
N ASP A 24 4.78 14.61 -7.72
CA ASP A 24 5.71 14.26 -6.64
C ASP A 24 6.38 12.92 -6.96
N VAL A 25 7.52 12.67 -6.31
CA VAL A 25 8.18 11.37 -6.44
C VAL A 25 7.48 10.35 -5.54
N PRO A 26 7.44 9.08 -5.95
CA PRO A 26 6.89 8.04 -5.09
C PRO A 26 7.68 7.92 -3.80
N HIS A 27 6.97 7.69 -2.70
CA HIS A 27 7.63 7.46 -1.42
C HIS A 27 6.92 6.36 -0.63
N THR A 28 7.64 5.75 0.30
CA THR A 28 7.09 4.69 1.13
C THR A 28 6.09 5.27 2.12
N LEU A 29 4.87 4.78 2.07
CA LEU A 29 3.85 5.13 3.04
C LEU A 29 4.05 4.37 4.34
N GLY A 30 4.36 3.08 4.25
CA GLY A 30 4.57 2.25 5.42
C GLY A 30 4.80 0.80 5.06
N ASN A 31 5.22 0.03 6.05
CA ASN A 31 5.43 -1.40 5.96
C ASN A 31 4.51 -2.11 6.95
N GLY A 32 4.22 -3.37 6.67
CA GLY A 32 3.35 -4.13 7.55
C GLY A 32 3.48 -5.63 7.39
N PHE A 33 2.63 -6.34 8.10
CA PHE A 33 2.60 -7.80 8.11
C PHE A 33 1.16 -8.27 8.29
N ASN A 34 0.76 -9.22 7.46
CA ASN A 34 -0.59 -9.81 7.50
C ASN A 34 -1.71 -8.75 7.47
N GLY A 35 -1.53 -7.76 6.59
CA GLY A 35 -2.55 -6.75 6.36
C GLY A 35 -2.59 -5.61 7.36
N MET A 36 -1.70 -5.60 8.33
CA MET A 36 -1.62 -4.55 9.34
C MET A 36 -0.29 -3.80 9.24
N PHE A 37 -0.37 -2.47 9.24
CA PHE A 37 0.84 -1.65 9.28
C PHE A 37 1.52 -1.78 10.64
N LEU A 38 2.87 -1.70 10.63
CA LEU A 38 3.66 -1.65 11.85
C LEU A 38 3.53 -0.30 12.56
N GLU A 39 3.10 0.71 11.83
CA GLU A 39 2.90 2.06 12.32
C GLU A 39 1.46 2.47 12.11
N ASP A 40 1.08 3.60 12.71
CA ASP A 40 -0.25 4.15 12.53
C ASP A 40 -0.29 4.89 11.18
N VAL A 41 -0.97 4.30 10.23
CA VAL A 41 -1.06 4.84 8.87
C VAL A 41 -2.52 4.99 8.48
N ALA A 42 -2.89 6.19 8.02
CA ALA A 42 -4.21 6.43 7.47
C ALA A 42 -4.28 5.86 6.05
N VAL A 43 -5.27 5.01 5.80
CA VAL A 43 -5.42 4.35 4.50
C VAL A 43 -6.59 4.90 3.68
N ASP A 44 -7.19 5.99 4.15
CA ASP A 44 -8.35 6.59 3.48
C ASP A 44 -7.97 7.15 2.11
N ASN A 45 -8.88 6.98 1.16
CA ASN A 45 -8.75 7.54 -0.19
C ASN A 45 -7.52 7.03 -0.95
N MET A 46 -7.08 5.81 -0.68
CA MET A 46 -5.97 5.21 -1.39
C MET A 46 -6.46 4.13 -2.34
N ILE A 47 -6.11 4.30 -3.61
CA ILE A 47 -6.51 3.40 -4.69
C ILE A 47 -5.29 2.60 -5.12
N VAL A 48 -5.42 1.29 -5.15
CA VAL A 48 -4.34 0.39 -5.57
C VAL A 48 -4.15 0.50 -7.07
N SER A 49 -2.92 0.81 -7.50
CA SER A 49 -2.58 0.91 -8.92
C SER A 49 -1.77 -0.29 -9.39
N ARG A 50 -0.95 -0.87 -8.52
CA ARG A 50 -0.09 -2.00 -8.90
C ARG A 50 0.26 -2.82 -7.67
N ILE A 51 0.35 -4.13 -7.87
CA ILE A 51 0.81 -5.06 -6.85
C ILE A 51 1.97 -5.85 -7.46
N THR A 52 3.14 -5.81 -6.81
CA THR A 52 4.33 -6.48 -7.31
C THR A 52 4.90 -7.38 -6.22
N PRO A 53 4.84 -8.71 -6.41
CA PRO A 53 5.52 -9.60 -5.48
C PRO A 53 7.03 -9.54 -5.71
N THR A 54 7.78 -9.44 -4.62
CA THR A 54 9.23 -9.54 -4.64
C THR A 54 9.63 -10.73 -3.77
N ASN A 55 10.93 -10.94 -3.51
CA ASN A 55 11.40 -12.16 -2.87
C ASN A 55 10.67 -12.52 -1.58
N ASN A 56 10.52 -11.55 -0.67
CA ASN A 56 9.91 -11.82 0.63
C ASN A 56 8.90 -10.75 1.03
N ILE A 57 8.56 -9.86 0.13
CA ILE A 57 7.69 -8.74 0.45
C ILE A 57 6.77 -8.43 -0.73
N LEU A 58 5.53 -8.13 -0.43
CA LEU A 58 4.57 -7.67 -1.43
C LEU A 58 4.63 -6.16 -1.49
N VAL A 59 4.94 -5.62 -2.67
CA VAL A 59 4.96 -4.17 -2.87
C VAL A 59 3.64 -3.74 -3.47
N ILE A 60 2.94 -2.85 -2.77
CA ILE A 60 1.63 -2.34 -3.17
C ILE A 60 1.79 -0.86 -3.49
N GLU A 61 1.56 -0.49 -4.74
CA GLU A 61 1.60 0.91 -5.16
C GLU A 61 0.19 1.47 -5.19
N VAL A 62 0.02 2.64 -4.61
CA VAL A 62 -1.28 3.28 -4.49
C VAL A 62 -1.21 4.73 -4.95
N PHE A 63 -2.34 5.25 -5.38
CA PHE A 63 -2.55 6.68 -5.56
C PHE A 63 -3.44 7.18 -4.45
N GLN A 64 -3.11 8.35 -3.93
CA GLN A 64 -3.98 9.04 -3.00
C GLN A 64 -5.01 9.83 -3.78
N ASP A 65 -6.27 9.50 -3.58
CA ASP A 65 -7.39 10.19 -4.18
C ASP A 65 -7.77 11.35 -3.25
N LEU A 66 -7.68 12.56 -3.77
CA LEU A 66 -7.99 13.75 -2.99
C LEU A 66 -9.41 14.21 -3.21
#